data_215006ccbf754361d3bb10ae06b4e75c
#
_entry.id   215006ccbf754361d3bb10ae06b4e75c
#
_cell.length_a   1.000
_cell.length_b   1.000
_cell.length_c   1.000
_cell.angle_alpha   90.00
_cell.angle_beta   90.00
_cell.angle_gamma   90.00
#
_symmetry.space_group_name_H-M   'P 1'
#
loop_
_entity.id
_entity.type
_entity.pdbx_description
1 polymer ?
#
loop_
_entity_poly.entity_id
_entity_poly.type
_entity_poly.pdbx_seq_one_letter_code
_entity_poly.pdbx_strand_id
1 'polypeptide(L)'
;RIARTFQGLNLFGGMTVLDNVAVGADRLAAGGALGMLTGLGRHARDERDLYARARAALAEFDIADTAAALPGTLPYGVQKRVALARALVADPELLLLDEPAGGLSAGDVDALGARIRGLRDRMAVVLVEHHVDLVMSVCDRVVVLNFGRVVRAGTPDEVRADPAVTEAYLGTPAEAGSDA
;
A
#
# COMPACT_ATOMS: atom_id res chain seq x y z
N ARG A 1 -14.99 3.55 5.33
CA ARG A 1 -13.78 4.42 5.15
C ARG A 1 -12.87 3.78 4.11
N ILE A 2 -12.36 4.58 3.15
CA ILE A 2 -11.51 4.10 2.05
C ILE A 2 -10.16 4.84 2.15
N ALA A 3 -9.06 4.09 2.08
CA ALA A 3 -7.72 4.64 1.89
C ALA A 3 -7.16 4.19 0.54
N ARG A 4 -6.26 5.00 -0.03
CA ARG A 4 -5.56 4.69 -1.28
C ARG A 4 -4.10 5.08 -1.17
N THR A 5 -3.22 4.21 -1.65
CA THR A 5 -1.87 4.61 -2.03
C THR A 5 -1.84 5.03 -3.49
N PHE A 6 -0.91 5.89 -3.86
CA PHE A 6 -0.70 6.31 -5.23
C PHE A 6 0.61 5.69 -5.75
N GLN A 7 0.75 5.59 -7.06
CA GLN A 7 1.96 5.10 -7.74
C GLN A 7 3.23 5.85 -7.30
N GLY A 8 3.12 7.15 -6.98
CA GLY A 8 4.16 7.92 -6.28
C GLY A 8 3.96 7.86 -4.77
N LEU A 9 5.04 7.91 -3.99
CA LEU A 9 4.99 7.89 -2.52
C LEU A 9 4.21 9.06 -1.93
N ASN A 10 4.23 10.22 -2.61
CA ASN A 10 3.57 11.47 -2.21
C ASN A 10 3.81 11.84 -0.74
N LEU A 11 5.04 11.55 -0.24
CA LEU A 11 5.45 11.96 1.10
C LEU A 11 5.83 13.44 1.10
N PHE A 12 5.49 14.12 2.17
CA PHE A 12 5.85 15.52 2.37
C PHE A 12 7.32 15.60 2.81
N GLY A 13 8.22 16.00 1.91
CA GLY A 13 9.67 15.99 2.14
C GLY A 13 10.13 16.92 3.27
N GLY A 14 9.37 17.95 3.58
CA GLY A 14 9.65 18.90 4.68
C GLY A 14 9.07 18.49 6.05
N MET A 15 8.39 17.34 6.13
CA MET A 15 7.82 16.81 7.36
C MET A 15 8.57 15.56 7.79
N THR A 16 8.61 15.26 9.09
CA THR A 16 9.15 14.01 9.60
C THR A 16 8.30 12.81 9.13
N VAL A 17 8.86 11.61 9.22
CA VAL A 17 8.12 10.36 8.98
C VAL A 17 6.87 10.28 9.87
N LEU A 18 7.01 10.63 11.14
CA LEU A 18 5.90 10.63 12.09
C LEU A 18 4.78 11.59 11.66
N ASP A 19 5.14 12.81 11.26
CA ASP A 19 4.17 13.82 10.79
C ASP A 19 3.49 13.37 9.49
N ASN A 20 4.25 12.77 8.57
CA ASN A 20 3.68 12.19 7.34
C ASN A 20 2.61 11.14 7.62
N VAL A 21 2.83 10.27 8.62
CA VAL A 21 1.83 9.27 9.00
C VAL A 21 0.66 9.91 9.74
N ALA A 22 0.92 10.86 10.64
CA ALA A 22 -0.12 11.56 11.39
C ALA A 22 -1.13 12.27 10.48
N VAL A 23 -0.67 12.92 9.38
CA VAL A 23 -1.57 13.53 8.37
C VAL A 23 -2.58 12.53 7.80
N GLY A 24 -2.23 11.25 7.69
CA GLY A 24 -3.15 10.20 7.23
C GLY A 24 -4.39 10.02 8.12
N ALA A 25 -4.26 10.34 9.39
CA ALA A 25 -5.33 10.23 10.39
C ALA A 25 -6.04 11.57 10.68
N ASP A 26 -5.66 12.68 10.06
CA ASP A 26 -6.18 14.03 10.35
C ASP A 26 -7.72 14.11 10.24
N ARG A 27 -8.34 13.32 9.37
CA ARG A 27 -9.80 13.22 9.25
C ARG A 27 -10.49 12.62 10.48
N LEU A 28 -9.73 11.99 11.39
CA LEU A 28 -10.24 11.44 12.66
C LEU A 28 -10.24 12.51 13.76
N ALA A 29 -9.49 13.61 13.59
CA ALA A 29 -9.50 14.72 14.50
C ALA A 29 -10.85 15.46 14.40
N ALA A 30 -11.67 15.35 15.44
CA ALA A 30 -13.03 15.93 15.51
C ALA A 30 -13.03 17.47 15.68
N GLY A 31 -11.86 18.10 15.64
CA GLY A 31 -11.69 19.54 15.84
C GLY A 31 -11.97 20.34 14.57
N GLY A 32 -13.21 20.86 14.44
CA GLY A 32 -13.51 21.85 13.40
C GLY A 32 -12.64 23.11 13.54
N ALA A 33 -12.57 23.95 12.49
CA ALA A 33 -11.79 25.19 12.41
C ALA A 33 -11.87 26.11 13.65
N LEU A 34 -12.96 26.04 14.41
CA LEU A 34 -13.17 26.79 15.64
C LEU A 34 -12.33 26.25 16.82
N GLY A 35 -12.03 24.95 16.85
CA GLY A 35 -11.14 24.31 17.84
C GLY A 35 -9.67 24.68 17.63
N MET A 36 -9.25 24.89 16.38
CA MET A 36 -7.92 25.38 16.02
C MET A 36 -7.64 26.80 16.57
N LEU A 37 -8.67 27.67 16.60
CA LEU A 37 -8.54 29.05 17.04
C LEU A 37 -8.46 29.20 18.55
N THR A 38 -8.97 28.25 19.33
CA THR A 38 -9.08 28.39 20.79
C THR A 38 -8.04 27.63 21.59
N GLY A 39 -7.31 26.68 21.00
CA GLY A 39 -6.21 25.95 21.66
C GLY A 39 -6.58 25.18 22.94
N LEU A 40 -7.87 25.04 23.25
CA LEU A 40 -8.35 24.56 24.54
C LEU A 40 -8.57 23.04 24.56
N GLY A 41 -7.83 22.38 25.41
CA GLY A 41 -8.07 21.05 26.02
C GLY A 41 -8.40 19.84 25.13
N ARG A 42 -9.34 19.93 24.22
CA ARG A 42 -9.72 18.86 23.29
C ARG A 42 -8.70 18.67 22.18
N HIS A 43 -8.18 19.78 21.64
CA HIS A 43 -7.19 19.76 20.55
C HIS A 43 -5.89 19.05 20.98
N ALA A 44 -5.42 19.28 22.19
CA ALA A 44 -4.22 18.62 22.71
C ALA A 44 -4.38 17.12 22.99
N ARG A 45 -5.62 16.66 23.28
CA ARG A 45 -5.92 15.23 23.42
C ARG A 45 -6.01 14.57 22.05
N ASP A 46 -6.75 15.17 21.12
CA ASP A 46 -6.91 14.68 19.76
C ASP A 46 -5.54 14.59 19.07
N GLU A 47 -4.67 15.56 19.25
CA GLU A 47 -3.30 15.56 18.73
C GLU A 47 -2.44 14.43 19.34
N ARG A 48 -2.51 14.23 20.66
CA ARG A 48 -1.80 13.13 21.33
C ARG A 48 -2.26 11.76 20.82
N ASP A 49 -3.57 11.58 20.65
CA ASP A 49 -4.17 10.34 20.16
C ASP A 49 -3.76 10.10 18.68
N LEU A 50 -3.71 11.17 17.88
CA LEU A 50 -3.24 11.15 16.51
C LEU A 50 -1.79 10.67 16.42
N TYR A 51 -0.89 11.29 17.18
CA TYR A 51 0.52 10.90 17.21
C TYR A 51 0.74 9.50 17.84
N ALA A 52 -0.09 9.10 18.80
CA ALA A 52 -0.04 7.74 19.35
C ALA A 52 -0.40 6.70 18.27
N ARG A 53 -1.46 6.94 17.50
CA ARG A 53 -1.84 6.09 16.34
C ARG A 53 -0.74 6.07 15.27
N ALA A 54 -0.15 7.21 14.95
CA ALA A 54 0.94 7.28 13.99
C ALA A 54 2.16 6.46 14.43
N ARG A 55 2.55 6.53 15.72
CA ARG A 55 3.63 5.69 16.27
C ARG A 55 3.29 4.21 16.23
N ALA A 56 2.06 3.83 16.55
CA ALA A 56 1.61 2.45 16.46
C ALA A 56 1.67 1.93 15.02
N ALA A 57 1.22 2.73 14.05
CA ALA A 57 1.34 2.39 12.63
C ALA A 57 2.79 2.23 12.18
N LEU A 58 3.71 3.11 12.61
CA LEU A 58 5.14 2.96 12.31
C LEU A 58 5.72 1.67 12.93
N ALA A 59 5.32 1.31 14.15
CA ALA A 59 5.76 0.09 14.80
C ALA A 59 5.23 -1.16 14.06
N GLU A 60 3.98 -1.15 13.59
CA GLU A 60 3.41 -2.24 12.79
C GLU A 60 4.20 -2.51 11.49
N PHE A 61 4.87 -1.47 10.96
CA PHE A 61 5.71 -1.58 9.77
C PHE A 61 7.21 -1.73 10.06
N ASP A 62 7.63 -1.95 11.31
CA ASP A 62 9.03 -2.06 11.76
C ASP A 62 9.89 -0.87 11.31
N ILE A 63 9.36 0.35 11.42
CA ILE A 63 10.03 1.61 11.07
C ILE A 63 9.87 2.69 12.16
N ALA A 64 9.59 2.29 13.40
CA ALA A 64 9.39 3.22 14.51
C ALA A 64 10.65 4.06 14.82
N ASP A 65 11.82 3.51 14.59
CA ASP A 65 13.13 4.16 14.75
C ASP A 65 13.35 5.30 13.76
N THR A 66 12.62 5.33 12.65
CA THR A 66 12.72 6.38 11.63
C THR A 66 11.79 7.58 11.89
N ALA A 67 11.01 7.57 12.96
CA ALA A 67 9.94 8.54 13.23
C ALA A 67 10.37 10.01 13.10
N ALA A 68 11.58 10.35 13.54
CA ALA A 68 12.12 11.73 13.48
C ALA A 68 12.87 12.04 12.17
N ALA A 69 13.08 11.06 11.30
CA ALA A 69 13.79 11.25 10.03
C ALA A 69 12.93 11.98 9.00
N LEU A 70 13.58 12.61 8.02
CA LEU A 70 12.92 13.12 6.82
C LEU A 70 12.82 12.00 5.78
N PRO A 71 11.69 11.85 5.08
CA PRO A 71 11.49 10.75 4.13
C PRO A 71 12.60 10.61 3.08
N GLY A 72 13.08 11.74 2.54
CA GLY A 72 14.12 11.75 1.51
C GLY A 72 15.50 11.23 1.95
N THR A 73 15.73 11.05 3.25
CA THR A 73 16.98 10.46 3.77
C THR A 73 16.93 8.94 3.92
N LEU A 74 15.75 8.33 3.67
CA LEU A 74 15.51 6.90 3.90
C LEU A 74 15.61 6.10 2.60
N PRO A 75 16.00 4.82 2.68
CA PRO A 75 15.90 3.90 1.55
C PRO A 75 14.47 3.83 1.00
N TYR A 76 14.34 3.61 -0.31
CA TYR A 76 13.04 3.64 -1.00
C TYR A 76 12.02 2.65 -0.43
N GLY A 77 12.44 1.44 -0.07
CA GLY A 77 11.58 0.44 0.58
C GLY A 77 11.04 0.90 1.94
N VAL A 78 11.83 1.69 2.69
CA VAL A 78 11.37 2.30 3.96
C VAL A 78 10.35 3.39 3.67
N GLN A 79 10.60 4.26 2.68
CA GLN A 79 9.65 5.29 2.28
C GLN A 79 8.29 4.68 1.84
N LYS A 80 8.30 3.53 1.15
CA LYS A 80 7.07 2.80 0.81
C LYS A 80 6.32 2.32 2.05
N ARG A 81 7.03 1.81 3.05
CA ARG A 81 6.43 1.42 4.34
C ARG A 81 5.80 2.62 5.06
N VAL A 82 6.43 3.78 5.01
CA VAL A 82 5.84 5.03 5.54
C VAL A 82 4.55 5.39 4.81
N ALA A 83 4.52 5.30 3.48
CA ALA A 83 3.31 5.59 2.69
C ALA A 83 2.15 4.62 3.01
N LEU A 84 2.46 3.33 3.23
CA LEU A 84 1.48 2.33 3.67
C LEU A 84 0.99 2.62 5.10
N ALA A 85 1.89 2.91 6.04
CA ALA A 85 1.53 3.28 7.41
C ALA A 85 0.60 4.50 7.43
N ARG A 86 0.88 5.52 6.59
CA ARG A 86 0.02 6.70 6.42
C ARG A 86 -1.37 6.34 5.90
N ALA A 87 -1.48 5.38 4.98
CA ALA A 87 -2.78 4.95 4.47
C ALA A 87 -3.60 4.18 5.51
N LEU A 88 -2.93 3.41 6.38
CA LEU A 88 -3.57 2.53 7.36
C LEU A 88 -3.87 3.19 8.71
N VAL A 89 -3.21 4.30 9.05
CA VAL A 89 -3.37 4.97 10.35
C VAL A 89 -4.80 5.40 10.65
N ALA A 90 -5.62 5.63 9.61
CA ALA A 90 -7.05 5.98 9.71
C ALA A 90 -7.97 4.77 9.90
N ASP A 91 -7.43 3.57 10.01
CA ASP A 91 -8.17 2.31 10.12
C ASP A 91 -9.27 2.19 9.04
N PRO A 92 -8.89 2.07 7.75
CA PRO A 92 -9.83 1.98 6.65
C PRO A 92 -10.53 0.62 6.61
N GLU A 93 -11.74 0.57 6.03
CA GLU A 93 -12.47 -0.66 5.73
C GLU A 93 -12.07 -1.22 4.35
N LEU A 94 -11.55 -0.36 3.48
CA LEU A 94 -11.06 -0.70 2.15
C LEU A 94 -9.74 0.03 1.88
N LEU A 95 -8.72 -0.73 1.50
CA LEU A 95 -7.42 -0.22 1.06
C LEU A 95 -7.23 -0.47 -0.44
N LEU A 96 -6.95 0.59 -1.18
CA LEU A 96 -6.60 0.52 -2.61
C LEU A 96 -5.08 0.68 -2.75
N LEU A 97 -4.41 -0.33 -3.27
CA LEU A 97 -2.97 -0.35 -3.52
C LEU A 97 -2.71 -0.28 -5.02
N ASP A 98 -1.96 0.72 -5.44
CA ASP A 98 -1.61 0.98 -6.83
C ASP A 98 -0.09 0.78 -7.01
N GLU A 99 0.31 -0.33 -7.64
CA GLU A 99 1.69 -0.78 -7.86
C GLU A 99 2.60 -0.66 -6.62
N PRO A 100 2.20 -1.21 -5.45
CA PRO A 100 2.98 -1.04 -4.23
C PRO A 100 4.35 -1.72 -4.30
N ALA A 101 4.54 -2.75 -5.14
CA ALA A 101 5.82 -3.46 -5.28
C ALA A 101 6.80 -2.76 -6.22
N GLY A 102 6.38 -1.79 -7.04
CA GLY A 102 7.24 -1.12 -8.00
C GLY A 102 8.51 -0.55 -7.35
N GLY A 103 9.70 -0.89 -7.89
CA GLY A 103 11.00 -0.42 -7.40
C GLY A 103 11.49 -1.05 -6.10
N LEU A 104 10.83 -2.08 -5.59
CA LEU A 104 11.28 -2.86 -4.43
C LEU A 104 12.24 -3.98 -4.84
N SER A 105 13.14 -4.38 -3.93
CA SER A 105 13.92 -5.62 -4.07
C SER A 105 13.02 -6.85 -3.89
N ALA A 106 13.45 -8.01 -4.37
CA ALA A 106 12.69 -9.26 -4.22
C ALA A 106 12.33 -9.55 -2.75
N GLY A 107 13.27 -9.36 -1.83
CA GLY A 107 13.02 -9.56 -0.40
C GLY A 107 11.99 -8.56 0.18
N ASP A 108 12.01 -7.30 -0.31
CA ASP A 108 11.01 -6.32 0.11
C ASP A 108 9.61 -6.62 -0.46
N VAL A 109 9.54 -7.21 -1.67
CA VAL A 109 8.29 -7.68 -2.28
C VAL A 109 7.67 -8.81 -1.46
N ASP A 110 8.49 -9.78 -1.02
CA ASP A 110 8.04 -10.87 -0.15
C ASP A 110 7.52 -10.36 1.19
N ALA A 111 8.25 -9.43 1.80
CA ALA A 111 7.85 -8.77 3.04
C ALA A 111 6.54 -7.99 2.87
N LEU A 112 6.38 -7.26 1.76
CA LEU A 112 5.14 -6.58 1.40
C LEU A 112 3.97 -7.57 1.26
N GLY A 113 4.19 -8.68 0.56
CA GLY A 113 3.19 -9.73 0.39
C GLY A 113 2.72 -10.32 1.73
N ALA A 114 3.65 -10.60 2.65
CA ALA A 114 3.32 -11.07 3.99
C ALA A 114 2.45 -10.05 4.76
N ARG A 115 2.75 -8.75 4.64
CA ARG A 115 1.97 -7.67 5.27
C ARG A 115 0.58 -7.56 4.68
N ILE A 116 0.44 -7.58 3.34
CA ILE A 116 -0.87 -7.53 2.67
C ILE A 116 -1.74 -8.71 3.12
N ARG A 117 -1.19 -9.91 3.23
CA ARG A 117 -1.92 -11.07 3.77
C ARG A 117 -2.42 -10.84 5.19
N GLY A 118 -1.60 -10.22 6.05
CA GLY A 118 -1.99 -9.89 7.43
C GLY A 118 -3.11 -8.84 7.56
N LEU A 119 -3.41 -8.09 6.50
CA LEU A 119 -4.49 -7.11 6.51
C LEU A 119 -5.88 -7.72 6.23
N ARG A 120 -5.94 -8.94 5.68
CA ARG A 120 -7.19 -9.57 5.19
C ARG A 120 -8.26 -9.75 6.27
N ASP A 121 -7.85 -9.96 7.50
CA ASP A 121 -8.78 -10.14 8.64
C ASP A 121 -9.35 -8.80 9.16
N ARG A 122 -8.74 -7.69 8.72
CA ARG A 122 -9.08 -6.35 9.22
C ARG A 122 -9.83 -5.50 8.20
N MET A 123 -9.56 -5.69 6.92
CA MET A 123 -10.10 -4.84 5.86
C MET A 123 -10.11 -5.54 4.50
N ALA A 124 -10.92 -5.03 3.59
CA ALA A 124 -10.82 -5.40 2.18
C ALA A 124 -9.60 -4.71 1.53
N VAL A 125 -8.90 -5.44 0.66
CA VAL A 125 -7.77 -4.89 -0.10
C VAL A 125 -8.02 -5.09 -1.59
N VAL A 126 -7.88 -4.02 -2.38
CA VAL A 126 -7.82 -4.08 -3.82
C VAL A 126 -6.39 -3.72 -4.24
N LEU A 127 -5.76 -4.63 -4.95
CA LEU A 127 -4.38 -4.52 -5.41
C LEU A 127 -4.36 -4.41 -6.94
N VAL A 128 -3.76 -3.35 -7.47
CA VAL A 128 -3.39 -3.24 -8.88
C VAL A 128 -1.89 -3.46 -8.98
N GLU A 129 -1.46 -4.50 -9.69
CA GLU A 129 -0.07 -4.91 -9.78
C GLU A 129 0.25 -5.63 -11.09
N HIS A 130 1.50 -5.54 -11.49
CA HIS A 130 2.06 -6.29 -12.62
C HIS A 130 3.03 -7.41 -12.18
N HIS A 131 3.38 -7.46 -10.89
CA HIS A 131 4.13 -8.56 -10.28
C HIS A 131 3.21 -9.77 -10.06
N VAL A 132 3.15 -10.66 -11.06
CA VAL A 132 2.23 -11.81 -11.08
C VAL A 132 2.38 -12.69 -9.83
N ASP A 133 3.61 -13.01 -9.43
CA ASP A 133 3.86 -13.88 -8.27
C ASP A 133 3.34 -13.26 -6.97
N LEU A 134 3.49 -11.94 -6.79
CA LEU A 134 2.90 -11.25 -5.64
C LEU A 134 1.38 -11.37 -5.67
N VAL A 135 0.74 -11.02 -6.80
CA VAL A 135 -0.73 -11.09 -6.94
C VAL A 135 -1.25 -12.49 -6.61
N MET A 136 -0.64 -13.52 -7.22
CA MET A 136 -1.05 -14.92 -7.04
C MET A 136 -0.83 -15.41 -5.60
N SER A 137 0.11 -14.83 -4.86
CA SER A 137 0.41 -15.23 -3.47
C SER A 137 -0.47 -14.55 -2.42
N VAL A 138 -1.07 -13.37 -2.74
CA VAL A 138 -1.77 -12.56 -1.73
C VAL A 138 -3.27 -12.39 -1.98
N CYS A 139 -3.75 -12.58 -3.22
CA CYS A 139 -5.13 -12.32 -3.59
C CYS A 139 -6.00 -13.58 -3.46
N ASP A 140 -7.25 -13.40 -3.01
CA ASP A 140 -8.27 -14.46 -3.03
C ASP A 140 -8.95 -14.56 -4.39
N ARG A 141 -9.01 -13.43 -5.11
CA ARG A 141 -9.61 -13.30 -6.44
C ARG A 141 -8.76 -12.37 -7.30
N VAL A 142 -8.55 -12.76 -8.53
CA VAL A 142 -7.77 -12.02 -9.52
C VAL A 142 -8.65 -11.68 -10.72
N VAL A 143 -8.49 -10.47 -11.24
CA VAL A 143 -9.08 -10.02 -12.51
C VAL A 143 -7.93 -9.60 -13.42
N VAL A 144 -7.79 -10.28 -14.54
CA VAL A 144 -6.76 -9.99 -15.55
C VAL A 144 -7.33 -9.05 -16.59
N LEU A 145 -6.66 -7.93 -16.79
CA LEU A 145 -7.01 -6.92 -17.78
C LEU A 145 -5.96 -6.85 -18.88
N ASN A 146 -6.40 -6.83 -20.14
CA ASN A 146 -5.54 -6.59 -21.29
C ASN A 146 -6.21 -5.52 -22.19
N PHE A 147 -5.51 -4.41 -22.44
CA PHE A 147 -6.03 -3.25 -23.17
C PHE A 147 -7.44 -2.80 -22.71
N GLY A 148 -7.66 -2.75 -21.39
CA GLY A 148 -8.94 -2.33 -20.81
C GLY A 148 -10.07 -3.35 -20.88
N ARG A 149 -9.83 -4.56 -21.38
CA ARG A 149 -10.80 -5.66 -21.43
C ARG A 149 -10.46 -6.72 -20.39
N VAL A 150 -11.48 -7.27 -19.75
CA VAL A 150 -11.32 -8.40 -18.85
C VAL A 150 -11.03 -9.66 -19.69
N VAL A 151 -9.85 -10.25 -19.48
CA VAL A 151 -9.43 -11.51 -20.09
C VAL A 151 -9.98 -12.68 -19.27
N ARG A 152 -9.75 -12.64 -17.96
CA ARG A 152 -10.17 -13.66 -17.01
C ARG A 152 -10.46 -13.05 -15.65
N ALA A 153 -11.39 -13.67 -14.91
CA ALA A 153 -11.60 -13.41 -13.49
C ALA A 153 -11.82 -14.74 -12.77
N GLY A 154 -11.16 -14.96 -11.63
CA GLY A 154 -11.24 -16.20 -10.87
C GLY A 154 -10.31 -16.22 -9.68
N THR A 155 -10.12 -17.40 -9.09
CA THR A 155 -9.06 -17.65 -8.10
C THR A 155 -7.68 -17.59 -8.76
N PRO A 156 -6.59 -17.40 -8.00
CA PRO A 156 -5.24 -17.45 -8.54
C PRO A 156 -4.95 -18.72 -9.37
N ASP A 157 -5.41 -19.88 -8.93
CA ASP A 157 -5.19 -21.15 -9.63
C ASP A 157 -5.97 -21.21 -10.95
N GLU A 158 -7.23 -20.77 -10.99
CA GLU A 158 -8.03 -20.69 -12.21
C GLU A 158 -7.43 -19.73 -13.23
N VAL A 159 -6.89 -18.59 -12.77
CA VAL A 159 -6.26 -17.59 -13.62
C VAL A 159 -4.92 -18.08 -14.15
N ARG A 160 -4.13 -18.76 -13.33
CA ARG A 160 -2.84 -19.33 -13.73
C ARG A 160 -2.97 -20.43 -14.78
N ALA A 161 -4.05 -21.21 -14.70
CA ALA A 161 -4.31 -22.32 -15.63
C ALA A 161 -4.90 -21.87 -16.97
N ASP A 162 -5.27 -20.60 -17.12
CA ASP A 162 -5.95 -20.10 -18.32
C ASP A 162 -4.94 -19.76 -19.44
N PRO A 163 -5.03 -20.41 -20.62
CA PRO A 163 -4.14 -20.15 -21.74
C PRO A 163 -4.14 -18.70 -22.23
N ALA A 164 -5.31 -18.02 -22.19
CA ALA A 164 -5.43 -16.64 -22.63
C ALA A 164 -4.66 -15.67 -21.71
N VAL A 165 -4.52 -16.00 -20.43
CA VAL A 165 -3.70 -15.25 -19.47
C VAL A 165 -2.22 -15.46 -19.76
N THR A 166 -1.83 -16.72 -20.06
CA THR A 166 -0.45 -17.06 -20.45
C THR A 166 -0.04 -16.28 -21.70
N GLU A 167 -0.89 -16.28 -22.73
CA GLU A 167 -0.64 -15.53 -23.97
C GLU A 167 -0.54 -14.01 -23.74
N ALA A 168 -1.41 -13.45 -22.91
CA ALA A 168 -1.46 -12.00 -22.65
C ALA A 168 -0.28 -11.46 -21.80
N TYR A 169 0.26 -12.29 -20.89
CA TYR A 169 1.25 -11.83 -19.90
C TYR A 169 2.61 -12.50 -19.99
N LEU A 170 2.71 -13.74 -20.44
CA LEU A 170 3.97 -14.46 -20.53
C LEU A 170 4.56 -14.43 -21.96
N GLY A 171 3.80 -13.89 -22.91
CA GLY A 171 4.16 -13.93 -24.32
C GLY A 171 4.05 -15.36 -24.88
N THR A 172 3.72 -15.51 -26.13
CA THR A 172 3.94 -16.79 -26.86
C THR A 172 5.41 -17.18 -26.67
N PRO A 173 5.75 -18.43 -26.33
CA PRO A 173 7.13 -18.88 -26.42
C PRO A 173 7.61 -18.50 -27.82
N ALA A 174 8.68 -17.71 -27.90
CA ALA A 174 9.28 -17.37 -29.18
C ALA A 174 9.43 -18.70 -29.94
N GLU A 175 8.78 -18.81 -31.10
CA GLU A 175 8.99 -19.93 -32.00
C GLU A 175 10.49 -20.04 -32.16
N ALA A 176 11.05 -21.16 -31.65
CA ALA A 176 12.44 -21.49 -31.85
C ALA A 176 12.64 -21.52 -33.36
N GLY A 177 13.37 -20.52 -33.88
CA GLY A 177 13.58 -20.33 -35.30
C GLY A 177 13.99 -21.64 -35.95
N SER A 178 13.16 -22.13 -36.83
CA SER A 178 13.51 -23.08 -37.84
C SER A 178 14.22 -22.28 -38.95
N ASP A 179 15.49 -22.01 -38.78
CA ASP A 179 16.38 -21.76 -39.91
C ASP A 179 17.12 -23.06 -40.23
N ALA A 180 16.64 -23.71 -41.29
CA ALA A 180 17.34 -24.73 -42.03
C ALA A 180 18.09 -24.04 -43.21
#